data_71451dc6e6be95665fe014196c46327f
#
_entry.id   71451dc6e6be95665fe014196c46327f
#
_cell.length_a   1.000
_cell.length_b   1.000
_cell.length_c   1.000
_cell.angle_alpha   90.00
_cell.angle_beta   90.00
_cell.angle_gamma   90.00
#
_symmetry.space_group_name_H-M   'P 1'
#
loop_
_entity.id
_entity.type
_entity.pdbx_description
1 polymer ?
#
loop_
_entity_poly.entity_id
_entity_poly.type
_entity_poly.pdbx_seq_one_letter_code
_entity_poly.pdbx_strand_id
1 'polypeptide(L)'
;ISYQGSNFKLVEFLEKFKFANVIIFVVRSLIKLDQMGLELTNGGIIEVFIPNHLRKLKNFIEEEFNKFRNSHGANLSLYEYCLLDNSLTLKNDWNYSDLVMKFTSNFYADIKDLFMENSDIEIIHEEGVPFVFLDLIGEGKKEYEMFFQWLNFFYKQLGITLYARNSFGFRNLTVEYFGIIGTERYIFKICPGVYKGLSYYLMKFLLKSFSNEYLKTTDEVNR
;
A
#
# COMPACT_ATOMS: atom_id res chain seq x y z
N ILE A 1 -12.64 5.52 -6.75
CA ILE A 1 -11.96 5.19 -5.49
C ILE A 1 -11.25 3.87 -5.70
N SER A 2 -9.93 3.85 -5.58
CA SER A 2 -9.11 2.67 -5.91
C SER A 2 -8.65 1.88 -4.70
N TYR A 3 -8.94 2.32 -3.50
CA TYR A 3 -8.50 1.69 -2.25
C TYR A 3 -9.50 1.95 -1.12
N GLN A 4 -9.82 0.89 -0.39
CA GLN A 4 -10.61 0.96 0.84
C GLN A 4 -9.75 0.40 1.98
N GLY A 5 -9.29 1.26 2.87
CA GLY A 5 -8.82 0.84 4.19
C GLY A 5 -10.02 0.65 5.12
N SER A 6 -9.83 -0.03 6.25
CA SER A 6 -10.86 -0.23 7.28
C SER A 6 -11.49 1.07 7.78
N ASN A 7 -10.79 2.19 7.63
CA ASN A 7 -11.27 3.51 8.06
C ASN A 7 -12.05 4.28 6.99
N PHE A 8 -12.12 3.79 5.75
CA PHE A 8 -12.91 4.45 4.71
C PHE A 8 -14.40 4.11 4.87
N LYS A 9 -15.17 5.05 5.37
CA LYS A 9 -16.60 4.90 5.59
C LYS A 9 -17.38 5.07 4.29
N LEU A 10 -17.37 4.03 3.44
CA LEU A 10 -18.00 4.04 2.13
C LEU A 10 -19.46 4.48 2.18
N VAL A 11 -20.24 3.99 3.13
CA VAL A 11 -21.67 4.32 3.26
C VAL A 11 -21.87 5.81 3.51
N GLU A 12 -21.11 6.39 4.45
CA GLU A 12 -21.16 7.83 4.75
C GLU A 12 -20.72 8.68 3.55
N PHE A 13 -19.75 8.20 2.79
CA PHE A 13 -19.30 8.84 1.56
C PHE A 13 -20.41 8.81 0.49
N LEU A 14 -21.04 7.65 0.24
CA LEU A 14 -22.10 7.48 -0.76
C LEU A 14 -23.34 8.31 -0.43
N GLU A 15 -23.70 8.44 0.87
CA GLU A 15 -24.84 9.25 1.31
C GLU A 15 -24.71 10.72 0.89
N LYS A 16 -23.49 11.26 0.80
CA LYS A 16 -23.25 12.64 0.33
C LYS A 16 -23.65 12.84 -1.14
N PHE A 17 -23.68 11.78 -1.92
CA PHE A 17 -23.92 11.82 -3.36
C PHE A 17 -25.27 11.22 -3.78
N LYS A 18 -26.10 10.76 -2.84
CA LYS A 18 -27.35 10.05 -3.17
C LYS A 18 -28.35 10.82 -4.03
N PHE A 19 -28.31 12.16 -3.99
CA PHE A 19 -29.14 13.03 -4.82
C PHE A 19 -28.38 13.70 -5.96
N ALA A 20 -27.09 13.44 -6.09
CA ALA A 20 -26.27 13.99 -7.16
C ALA A 20 -26.42 13.16 -8.45
N ASN A 21 -26.27 13.82 -9.60
CA ASN A 21 -26.20 13.14 -10.91
C ASN A 21 -24.81 12.52 -11.13
N VAL A 22 -24.36 11.68 -10.18
CA VAL A 22 -23.02 11.08 -10.17
C VAL A 22 -23.16 9.58 -10.01
N ILE A 23 -22.43 8.83 -10.85
CA ILE A 23 -22.24 7.39 -10.70
C ILE A 23 -20.86 7.19 -10.10
N ILE A 24 -20.76 6.42 -9.03
CA ILE A 24 -19.52 6.19 -8.31
C ILE A 24 -19.03 4.77 -8.60
N PHE A 25 -17.80 4.67 -9.10
CA PHE A 25 -17.10 3.40 -9.29
C PHE A 25 -16.09 3.24 -8.18
N VAL A 26 -16.21 2.14 -7.44
CA VAL A 26 -15.21 1.72 -6.45
C VAL A 26 -14.44 0.56 -7.06
N VAL A 27 -13.16 0.76 -7.27
CA VAL A 27 -12.29 -0.21 -7.93
C VAL A 27 -11.20 -0.64 -6.96
N ARG A 28 -11.05 -1.93 -6.74
CA ARG A 28 -10.01 -2.46 -5.88
C ARG A 28 -9.38 -3.72 -6.47
N SER A 29 -8.10 -3.88 -6.17
CA SER A 29 -7.38 -5.12 -6.46
C SER A 29 -7.66 -6.15 -5.37
N LEU A 30 -8.03 -7.36 -5.75
CA LEU A 30 -8.22 -8.48 -4.81
C LEU A 30 -6.90 -8.98 -4.21
N ILE A 31 -5.77 -8.73 -4.86
CA ILE A 31 -4.46 -9.23 -4.42
C ILE A 31 -4.05 -8.66 -3.07
N LYS A 32 -4.39 -7.40 -2.80
CA LYS A 32 -3.83 -6.64 -1.68
C LYS A 32 -4.35 -7.12 -0.33
N LEU A 33 -5.64 -7.08 -0.14
CA LEU A 33 -6.29 -7.36 1.14
C LEU A 33 -7.20 -8.58 1.07
N ASP A 34 -8.02 -8.68 0.01
CA ASP A 34 -9.08 -9.69 -0.10
C ASP A 34 -8.56 -11.14 -0.15
N GLN A 35 -7.32 -11.35 -0.53
CA GLN A 35 -6.67 -12.67 -0.54
C GLN A 35 -5.69 -12.86 0.63
N MET A 36 -5.81 -12.08 1.70
CA MET A 36 -4.94 -12.14 2.88
C MET A 36 -3.43 -12.11 2.53
N GLY A 37 -3.07 -11.41 1.44
CA GLY A 37 -1.71 -11.33 0.93
C GLY A 37 -1.17 -12.63 0.33
N LEU A 38 -2.00 -13.62 0.03
CA LEU A 38 -1.60 -14.90 -0.58
C LEU A 38 -1.37 -14.81 -2.09
N GLU A 39 -1.83 -13.73 -2.72
CA GLU A 39 -1.62 -13.47 -4.15
C GLU A 39 -2.06 -14.63 -5.07
N LEU A 40 -3.19 -15.26 -4.75
CA LEU A 40 -3.68 -16.45 -5.44
C LEU A 40 -4.14 -16.17 -6.86
N THR A 41 -4.71 -14.98 -7.10
CA THR A 41 -5.21 -14.56 -8.42
C THR A 41 -4.96 -13.08 -8.67
N ASN A 42 -4.84 -12.69 -9.94
CA ASN A 42 -4.74 -11.29 -10.37
C ASN A 42 -6.12 -10.65 -10.61
N GLY A 43 -7.07 -10.92 -9.74
CA GLY A 43 -8.42 -10.39 -9.85
C GLY A 43 -8.59 -8.97 -9.32
N GLY A 44 -9.66 -8.34 -9.75
CA GLY A 44 -10.13 -7.06 -9.23
C GLY A 44 -11.66 -7.04 -9.10
N ILE A 45 -12.15 -6.13 -8.27
CA ILE A 45 -13.59 -5.87 -8.11
C ILE A 45 -13.87 -4.44 -8.54
N ILE A 46 -14.97 -4.28 -9.29
CA ILE A 46 -15.56 -2.98 -9.60
C ILE A 46 -16.98 -2.98 -9.03
N GLU A 47 -17.21 -2.16 -8.03
CA GLU A 47 -18.53 -1.94 -7.46
C GLU A 47 -19.07 -0.63 -8.03
N VAL A 48 -20.31 -0.65 -8.53
CA VAL A 48 -20.93 0.52 -9.18
C VAL A 48 -22.12 0.97 -8.36
N PHE A 49 -22.05 2.19 -7.86
CA PHE A 49 -23.11 2.81 -7.08
C PHE A 49 -23.87 3.83 -7.95
N ILE A 50 -25.14 3.54 -8.19
CA ILE A 50 -26.03 4.33 -9.04
C ILE A 50 -27.16 4.89 -8.17
N PRO A 51 -27.33 6.24 -8.08
CA PRO A 51 -28.43 6.83 -7.37
C PRO A 51 -29.79 6.35 -7.92
N ASN A 52 -30.81 6.25 -7.06
CA ASN A 52 -32.11 5.70 -7.43
C ASN A 52 -32.77 6.39 -8.64
N HIS A 53 -32.61 7.70 -8.77
CA HIS A 53 -33.13 8.44 -9.90
C HIS A 53 -32.42 8.19 -11.24
N LEU A 54 -31.21 7.62 -11.20
CA LEU A 54 -30.43 7.18 -12.37
C LEU A 54 -30.51 5.66 -12.61
N ARG A 55 -31.36 4.94 -11.88
CA ARG A 55 -31.43 3.47 -11.94
C ARG A 55 -31.68 2.90 -13.34
N LYS A 56 -32.30 3.70 -14.24
CA LYS A 56 -32.50 3.32 -15.65
C LYS A 56 -31.18 3.05 -16.38
N LEU A 57 -30.08 3.65 -15.93
CA LEU A 57 -28.75 3.45 -16.52
C LEU A 57 -28.08 2.13 -16.10
N LYS A 58 -28.64 1.41 -15.10
CA LYS A 58 -28.02 0.19 -14.58
C LYS A 58 -27.75 -0.84 -15.67
N ASN A 59 -28.79 -1.19 -16.44
CA ASN A 59 -28.67 -2.22 -17.49
C ASN A 59 -27.66 -1.82 -18.57
N PHE A 60 -27.70 -0.56 -18.98
CA PHE A 60 -26.75 -0.02 -19.96
C PHE A 60 -25.30 -0.13 -19.45
N ILE A 61 -25.04 0.27 -18.21
CA ILE A 61 -23.71 0.20 -17.61
C ILE A 61 -23.25 -1.26 -17.52
N GLU A 62 -24.11 -2.16 -17.07
CA GLU A 62 -23.82 -3.58 -16.93
C GLU A 62 -23.50 -4.22 -18.30
N GLU A 63 -24.27 -3.90 -19.33
CA GLU A 63 -24.00 -4.37 -20.71
C GLU A 63 -22.66 -3.86 -21.24
N GLU A 64 -22.38 -2.57 -21.09
CA GLU A 64 -21.12 -1.97 -21.57
C GLU A 64 -19.91 -2.54 -20.84
N PHE A 65 -20.00 -2.73 -19.52
CA PHE A 65 -18.92 -3.41 -18.77
C PHE A 65 -18.72 -4.86 -19.22
N ASN A 66 -19.79 -5.60 -19.46
CA ASN A 66 -19.68 -6.97 -19.95
C ASN A 66 -19.05 -7.04 -21.35
N LYS A 67 -19.45 -6.13 -22.26
CA LYS A 67 -18.82 -6.01 -23.58
C LYS A 67 -17.34 -5.70 -23.47
N PHE A 68 -16.97 -4.69 -22.66
CA PHE A 68 -15.59 -4.31 -22.45
C PHE A 68 -14.77 -5.46 -21.86
N ARG A 69 -15.25 -6.09 -20.80
CA ARG A 69 -14.59 -7.22 -20.16
C ARG A 69 -14.34 -8.37 -21.13
N ASN A 70 -15.34 -8.73 -21.94
CA ASN A 70 -15.23 -9.82 -22.90
C ASN A 70 -14.28 -9.47 -24.06
N SER A 71 -14.31 -8.25 -24.57
CA SER A 71 -13.45 -7.82 -25.68
C SER A 71 -11.98 -7.72 -25.29
N HIS A 72 -11.67 -7.46 -24.02
CA HIS A 72 -10.31 -7.34 -23.50
C HIS A 72 -9.79 -8.59 -22.78
N GLY A 73 -10.59 -9.67 -22.77
CA GLY A 73 -10.20 -10.90 -22.07
C GLY A 73 -10.05 -10.72 -20.55
N ALA A 74 -10.69 -9.70 -19.98
CA ALA A 74 -10.60 -9.35 -18.56
C ALA A 74 -11.55 -10.20 -17.68
N ASN A 75 -11.68 -11.48 -18.02
CA ASN A 75 -12.48 -12.45 -17.26
C ASN A 75 -11.56 -13.30 -16.38
N LEU A 76 -11.99 -13.57 -15.16
CA LEU A 76 -11.34 -14.60 -14.35
C LEU A 76 -11.53 -15.97 -15.03
N SER A 77 -10.50 -16.79 -15.01
CA SER A 77 -10.61 -18.20 -15.37
C SER A 77 -11.49 -18.94 -14.36
N LEU A 78 -12.05 -20.09 -14.73
CA LEU A 78 -12.81 -20.91 -13.81
C LEU A 78 -11.99 -21.28 -12.56
N TYR A 79 -10.70 -21.55 -12.73
CA TYR A 79 -9.78 -21.84 -11.64
C TYR A 79 -9.64 -20.67 -10.66
N GLU A 80 -9.41 -19.47 -11.16
CA GLU A 80 -9.33 -18.25 -10.35
C GLU A 80 -10.64 -17.97 -9.63
N TYR A 81 -11.77 -18.15 -10.33
CA TYR A 81 -13.09 -18.02 -9.71
C TYR A 81 -13.27 -19.01 -8.55
N CYS A 82 -12.93 -20.28 -8.74
CA CYS A 82 -13.01 -21.30 -7.67
C CYS A 82 -12.09 -20.97 -6.49
N LEU A 83 -10.91 -20.41 -6.73
CA LEU A 83 -10.01 -19.95 -5.66
C LEU A 83 -10.62 -18.80 -4.84
N LEU A 84 -11.29 -17.86 -5.50
CA LEU A 84 -11.95 -16.73 -4.84
C LEU A 84 -13.25 -17.14 -4.13
N ASP A 85 -14.03 -18.04 -4.73
CA ASP A 85 -15.31 -18.52 -4.18
C ASP A 85 -15.11 -19.40 -2.94
N ASN A 86 -13.97 -20.08 -2.85
CA ASN A 86 -13.58 -20.88 -1.68
C ASN A 86 -13.21 -19.99 -0.48
N SER A 87 -14.02 -19.05 -0.19
CA SER A 87 -14.34 -18.30 1.04
C SER A 87 -13.26 -18.10 2.13
N LEU A 88 -12.02 -18.52 1.92
CA LEU A 88 -10.90 -18.10 2.78
C LEU A 88 -10.68 -16.59 2.70
N THR A 89 -11.09 -15.96 1.60
CA THR A 89 -10.72 -14.62 1.22
C THR A 89 -11.75 -13.58 1.68
N LEU A 90 -12.99 -13.65 1.23
CA LEU A 90 -13.94 -12.56 1.47
C LEU A 90 -14.48 -12.45 2.90
N LYS A 91 -14.59 -13.55 3.64
CA LYS A 91 -15.07 -13.51 5.04
C LYS A 91 -14.03 -13.03 6.05
N ASN A 92 -12.75 -13.19 5.74
CA ASN A 92 -11.65 -12.83 6.62
C ASN A 92 -10.92 -11.53 6.22
N ASP A 93 -11.39 -10.88 5.16
CA ASP A 93 -10.81 -9.67 4.60
C ASP A 93 -10.67 -8.54 5.64
N TRP A 94 -11.74 -8.25 6.36
CA TRP A 94 -11.74 -7.20 7.39
C TRP A 94 -10.71 -7.46 8.49
N ASN A 95 -10.63 -8.69 8.98
CA ASN A 95 -9.66 -9.07 10.00
C ASN A 95 -8.22 -8.93 9.50
N TYR A 96 -7.98 -9.27 8.23
CA TYR A 96 -6.67 -9.13 7.63
C TYR A 96 -6.28 -7.66 7.39
N SER A 97 -7.22 -6.86 6.91
CA SER A 97 -7.04 -5.41 6.75
C SER A 97 -6.68 -4.76 8.07
N ASP A 98 -7.45 -5.03 9.13
CA ASP A 98 -7.18 -4.50 10.47
C ASP A 98 -5.83 -4.96 11.01
N LEU A 99 -5.46 -6.20 10.73
CA LEU A 99 -4.15 -6.74 11.10
C LEU A 99 -3.02 -5.98 10.41
N VAL A 100 -3.11 -5.75 9.09
CA VAL A 100 -2.13 -4.98 8.31
C VAL A 100 -2.00 -3.56 8.89
N MET A 101 -3.12 -2.88 9.13
CA MET A 101 -3.11 -1.51 9.67
C MET A 101 -2.49 -1.46 11.06
N LYS A 102 -2.86 -2.40 11.94
CA LYS A 102 -2.28 -2.50 13.29
C LYS A 102 -0.77 -2.73 13.26
N PHE A 103 -0.29 -3.62 12.37
CA PHE A 103 1.16 -3.86 12.23
C PHE A 103 1.88 -2.64 11.69
N THR A 104 1.29 -1.92 10.76
CA THR A 104 1.86 -0.68 10.20
C THR A 104 1.94 0.42 11.27
N SER A 105 0.88 0.63 12.04
CA SER A 105 0.87 1.61 13.12
C SER A 105 1.87 1.26 14.24
N ASN A 106 2.02 -0.02 14.56
CA ASN A 106 3.03 -0.48 15.52
C ASN A 106 4.46 -0.25 14.98
N PHE A 107 4.70 -0.51 13.69
CA PHE A 107 5.99 -0.26 13.07
C PHE A 107 6.33 1.23 13.09
N TYR A 108 5.37 2.09 12.72
CA TYR A 108 5.53 3.53 12.81
C TYR A 108 5.85 3.98 14.24
N ALA A 109 5.10 3.52 15.23
CA ALA A 109 5.36 3.83 16.63
C ALA A 109 6.76 3.39 17.09
N ASP A 110 7.26 2.27 16.56
CA ASP A 110 8.58 1.73 16.86
C ASP A 110 9.74 2.55 16.25
N ILE A 111 9.49 3.32 15.17
CA ILE A 111 10.56 4.01 14.44
C ILE A 111 10.43 5.53 14.42
N LYS A 112 9.27 6.10 14.75
CA LYS A 112 9.03 7.56 14.66
C LYS A 112 10.04 8.38 15.45
N ASP A 113 10.42 7.89 16.64
CA ASP A 113 11.32 8.61 17.54
C ASP A 113 12.79 8.53 17.09
N LEU A 114 13.12 7.63 16.15
CA LEU A 114 14.49 7.49 15.64
C LEU A 114 14.97 8.72 14.85
N PHE A 115 14.03 9.51 14.33
CA PHE A 115 14.30 10.63 13.44
C PHE A 115 13.83 11.98 13.99
N MET A 116 13.34 12.02 15.25
CA MET A 116 12.78 13.26 15.83
C MET A 116 13.80 14.42 15.91
N GLU A 117 15.09 14.10 16.02
CA GLU A 117 16.17 15.10 16.10
C GLU A 117 16.78 15.41 14.73
N ASN A 118 16.30 14.76 13.66
CA ASN A 118 16.83 14.95 12.31
C ASN A 118 15.87 15.79 11.46
N SER A 119 16.26 17.01 11.14
CA SER A 119 15.46 17.92 10.31
C SER A 119 15.37 17.51 8.84
N ASP A 120 16.26 16.63 8.39
CA ASP A 120 16.40 16.25 6.98
C ASP A 120 15.68 14.96 6.63
N ILE A 121 15.08 14.29 7.63
CA ILE A 121 14.34 13.06 7.45
C ILE A 121 12.99 13.17 8.14
N GLU A 122 11.91 13.00 7.39
CA GLU A 122 10.55 12.95 7.91
C GLU A 122 9.97 11.55 7.78
N ILE A 123 9.35 11.06 8.86
CA ILE A 123 8.55 9.83 8.83
C ILE A 123 7.09 10.18 8.86
N ILE A 124 6.37 9.72 7.82
CA ILE A 124 4.96 10.02 7.62
C ILE A 124 4.17 8.71 7.69
N HIS A 125 3.11 8.71 8.50
CA HIS A 125 2.12 7.65 8.54
C HIS A 125 0.73 8.25 8.74
N GLU A 126 -0.19 7.84 7.90
CA GLU A 126 -1.59 8.20 7.99
C GLU A 126 -2.40 6.99 8.45
N GLU A 127 -3.30 7.21 9.41
CA GLU A 127 -4.15 6.15 9.94
C GLU A 127 -5.02 5.53 8.81
N GLY A 128 -5.07 4.21 8.77
CA GLY A 128 -5.79 3.47 7.72
C GLY A 128 -5.01 3.27 6.42
N VAL A 129 -3.73 3.67 6.39
CA VAL A 129 -2.83 3.41 5.27
C VAL A 129 -1.83 2.31 5.65
N PRO A 130 -1.65 1.25 4.84
CA PRO A 130 -0.78 0.11 5.16
C PRO A 130 0.70 0.39 4.91
N PHE A 131 1.11 1.65 4.94
CA PHE A 131 2.45 2.11 4.62
C PHE A 131 2.96 3.12 5.64
N VAL A 132 4.26 3.09 5.84
CA VAL A 132 5.02 4.18 6.43
C VAL A 132 5.89 4.78 5.33
N PHE A 133 5.91 6.09 5.24
CA PHE A 133 6.73 6.80 4.28
C PHE A 133 7.91 7.45 4.99
N LEU A 134 9.05 7.45 4.31
CA LEU A 134 10.25 8.14 4.74
C LEU A 134 10.60 9.14 3.64
N ASP A 135 10.62 10.41 3.99
CA ASP A 135 11.00 11.50 3.12
C ASP A 135 12.42 11.97 3.51
N LEU A 136 13.34 11.91 2.57
CA LEU A 136 14.66 12.52 2.71
C LEU A 136 14.55 13.94 2.15
N ILE A 137 14.38 14.91 3.03
CA ILE A 137 14.02 16.30 2.68
C ILE A 137 15.12 16.93 1.83
N GLY A 138 14.74 17.41 0.64
CA GLY A 138 15.67 18.06 -0.29
C GLY A 138 16.49 17.10 -1.16
N GLU A 139 16.40 15.78 -0.92
CA GLU A 139 17.16 14.79 -1.66
C GLU A 139 16.47 14.35 -2.96
N GLY A 140 17.28 13.99 -3.95
CA GLY A 140 16.82 13.54 -5.26
C GLY A 140 16.78 12.01 -5.41
N LYS A 141 16.48 11.56 -6.61
CA LYS A 141 16.37 10.14 -6.96
C LYS A 141 17.61 9.33 -6.56
N LYS A 142 18.79 9.89 -6.74
CA LYS A 142 20.07 9.22 -6.51
C LYS A 142 20.24 8.80 -5.05
N GLU A 143 19.87 9.66 -4.12
CA GLU A 143 19.98 9.42 -2.69
C GLU A 143 19.01 8.31 -2.25
N TYR A 144 17.79 8.28 -2.80
CA TYR A 144 16.84 7.19 -2.57
C TYR A 144 17.31 5.85 -3.17
N GLU A 145 17.95 5.88 -4.34
CA GLU A 145 18.59 4.69 -4.93
C GLU A 145 19.73 4.16 -4.06
N MET A 146 20.59 5.07 -3.57
CA MET A 146 21.70 4.72 -2.68
C MET A 146 21.19 4.13 -1.36
N PHE A 147 20.18 4.74 -0.76
CA PHE A 147 19.54 4.23 0.46
C PHE A 147 18.94 2.83 0.25
N PHE A 148 18.22 2.64 -0.86
CA PHE A 148 17.68 1.33 -1.21
C PHE A 148 18.77 0.28 -1.42
N GLN A 149 19.85 0.63 -2.13
CA GLN A 149 20.99 -0.27 -2.35
C GLN A 149 21.69 -0.64 -1.04
N TRP A 150 21.84 0.33 -0.15
CA TRP A 150 22.39 0.12 1.18
C TRP A 150 21.56 -0.87 2.00
N LEU A 151 20.25 -0.69 2.08
CA LEU A 151 19.33 -1.64 2.73
C LEU A 151 19.47 -3.04 2.12
N ASN A 152 19.42 -3.13 0.78
CA ASN A 152 19.49 -4.40 0.06
C ASN A 152 20.82 -5.13 0.27
N PHE A 153 21.92 -4.40 0.41
CA PHE A 153 23.23 -4.97 0.74
C PHE A 153 23.18 -5.73 2.08
N PHE A 154 22.69 -5.11 3.15
CA PHE A 154 22.63 -5.76 4.46
C PHE A 154 21.67 -6.96 4.49
N TYR A 155 20.53 -6.84 3.82
CA TYR A 155 19.60 -7.97 3.67
C TYR A 155 20.27 -9.16 2.98
N LYS A 156 21.00 -8.92 1.90
CA LYS A 156 21.73 -9.96 1.17
C LYS A 156 22.85 -10.60 2.02
N GLN A 157 23.57 -9.80 2.81
CA GLN A 157 24.63 -10.34 3.69
C GLN A 157 24.09 -11.35 4.70
N LEU A 158 22.83 -11.20 5.11
CA LEU A 158 22.15 -12.12 6.03
C LEU A 158 21.34 -13.22 5.30
N GLY A 159 21.45 -13.32 3.98
CA GLY A 159 20.69 -14.29 3.18
C GLY A 159 19.18 -14.02 3.15
N ILE A 160 18.75 -12.78 3.42
CA ILE A 160 17.34 -12.38 3.44
C ILE A 160 17.02 -11.61 2.17
N THR A 161 15.89 -11.91 1.57
CA THR A 161 15.41 -11.15 0.41
C THR A 161 14.66 -9.90 0.88
N LEU A 162 15.15 -8.74 0.46
CA LEU A 162 14.38 -7.49 0.57
C LEU A 162 13.46 -7.41 -0.66
N TYR A 163 12.15 -7.47 -0.44
CA TYR A 163 11.19 -7.38 -1.53
C TYR A 163 10.97 -5.93 -1.96
N ALA A 164 11.46 -5.60 -3.17
CA ALA A 164 11.15 -4.35 -3.84
C ALA A 164 9.92 -4.56 -4.71
N ARG A 165 8.74 -4.14 -4.27
CA ARG A 165 7.49 -4.39 -5.00
C ARG A 165 6.53 -3.23 -4.93
N ASN A 166 5.94 -2.92 -6.10
CA ASN A 166 4.86 -1.97 -6.26
C ASN A 166 3.52 -2.60 -5.85
N SER A 167 3.24 -2.70 -4.55
CA SER A 167 1.93 -3.05 -4.00
C SER A 167 1.36 -4.43 -4.36
N PHE A 168 2.04 -5.50 -4.03
CA PHE A 168 1.45 -6.83 -3.87
C PHE A 168 1.13 -7.10 -2.40
N GLY A 169 0.41 -8.19 -2.13
CA GLY A 169 -0.18 -8.48 -0.83
C GLY A 169 0.70 -8.12 0.36
N PHE A 170 0.13 -7.48 1.34
CA PHE A 170 0.83 -6.88 2.48
C PHE A 170 1.28 -7.92 3.53
N ARG A 171 1.65 -9.11 3.09
CA ARG A 171 2.02 -10.20 3.99
C ARG A 171 3.44 -10.06 4.51
N ASN A 172 4.37 -9.77 3.61
CA ASN A 172 5.80 -9.63 3.90
C ASN A 172 6.19 -8.15 3.95
N LEU A 173 7.31 -7.86 4.62
CA LEU A 173 7.91 -6.55 4.53
C LEU A 173 8.33 -6.28 3.09
N THR A 174 7.87 -5.16 2.56
CA THR A 174 8.22 -4.68 1.22
C THR A 174 8.61 -3.22 1.26
N VAL A 175 9.48 -2.82 0.34
CA VAL A 175 9.93 -1.45 0.20
C VAL A 175 9.85 -0.99 -1.25
N GLU A 176 9.67 0.29 -1.43
CA GLU A 176 9.66 0.94 -2.74
C GLU A 176 10.05 2.40 -2.58
N TYR A 177 10.72 2.98 -3.55
CA TYR A 177 10.81 4.44 -3.67
C TYR A 177 10.25 4.87 -5.02
N PHE A 178 9.62 6.03 -5.06
CA PHE A 178 9.00 6.56 -6.28
C PHE A 178 8.95 8.09 -6.25
N GLY A 179 8.94 8.69 -7.45
CA GLY A 179 8.73 10.12 -7.62
C GLY A 179 7.27 10.49 -7.39
N ILE A 180 7.05 11.61 -6.72
CA ILE A 180 5.72 12.17 -6.53
C ILE A 180 5.32 12.91 -7.81
N ILE A 181 4.21 12.47 -8.42
CA ILE A 181 3.73 13.00 -9.70
C ILE A 181 3.53 14.52 -9.63
N GLY A 182 4.11 15.25 -10.59
CA GLY A 182 4.02 16.70 -10.67
C GLY A 182 5.04 17.46 -9.79
N THR A 183 5.98 16.72 -9.19
CA THR A 183 7.09 17.30 -8.39
C THR A 183 8.42 16.63 -8.78
N GLU A 184 9.53 17.19 -8.32
CA GLU A 184 10.86 16.56 -8.39
C GLU A 184 11.18 15.73 -7.13
N ARG A 185 10.24 15.64 -6.19
CA ARG A 185 10.41 14.91 -4.92
C ARG A 185 10.25 13.42 -5.10
N TYR A 186 10.98 12.69 -4.30
CA TYR A 186 10.89 11.26 -4.14
C TYR A 186 10.40 10.93 -2.73
N ILE A 187 9.91 9.72 -2.53
CA ILE A 187 9.50 9.22 -1.22
C ILE A 187 9.79 7.72 -1.14
N PHE A 188 10.25 7.28 0.01
CA PHE A 188 10.48 5.86 0.29
C PHE A 188 9.29 5.30 1.05
N LYS A 189 8.71 4.22 0.53
CA LYS A 189 7.54 3.57 1.09
C LYS A 189 7.92 2.23 1.70
N ILE A 190 7.52 2.00 2.94
CA ILE A 190 7.73 0.75 3.67
C ILE A 190 6.36 0.17 4.00
N CYS A 191 6.09 -1.06 3.55
CA CYS A 191 5.00 -1.87 4.07
C CYS A 191 5.61 -2.89 5.03
N PRO A 192 5.38 -2.83 6.33
CA PRO A 192 6.04 -3.73 7.28
C PRO A 192 5.54 -5.17 7.24
N GLY A 193 4.41 -5.42 6.53
CA GLY A 193 3.77 -6.72 6.50
C GLY A 193 3.01 -7.05 7.78
N VAL A 194 2.66 -8.32 7.95
CA VAL A 194 1.88 -8.82 9.10
C VAL A 194 2.70 -9.74 10.02
N TYR A 195 4.00 -9.85 9.80
CA TYR A 195 4.88 -10.71 10.60
C TYR A 195 6.04 -9.92 11.19
N LYS A 196 6.22 -10.02 12.50
CA LYS A 196 7.43 -9.56 13.19
C LYS A 196 8.55 -10.62 13.07
N GLY A 197 8.96 -10.90 11.83
CA GLY A 197 10.06 -11.79 11.52
C GLY A 197 11.40 -11.05 11.45
N LEU A 198 12.45 -11.77 11.02
CA LEU A 198 13.81 -11.23 10.93
C LEU A 198 13.89 -9.98 10.05
N SER A 199 13.18 -9.95 8.91
CA SER A 199 13.11 -8.77 8.03
C SER A 199 12.59 -7.52 8.74
N TYR A 200 11.58 -7.67 9.60
CA TYR A 200 11.01 -6.56 10.37
C TYR A 200 12.03 -5.96 11.35
N TYR A 201 12.71 -6.81 12.13
CA TYR A 201 13.69 -6.34 13.11
C TYR A 201 14.95 -5.80 12.45
N LEU A 202 15.40 -6.42 11.35
CA LEU A 202 16.51 -5.92 10.56
C LEU A 202 16.20 -4.53 9.98
N MET A 203 15.00 -4.31 9.42
CA MET A 203 14.60 -2.99 8.93
C MET A 203 14.68 -1.93 10.04
N LYS A 204 14.12 -2.22 11.21
CA LYS A 204 14.20 -1.30 12.37
C LYS A 204 15.64 -0.98 12.75
N PHE A 205 16.48 -2.01 12.82
CA PHE A 205 17.90 -1.84 13.14
C PHE A 205 18.63 -0.97 12.11
N LEU A 206 18.41 -1.24 10.82
CA LEU A 206 19.02 -0.48 9.74
C LEU A 206 18.53 0.98 9.71
N LEU A 207 17.25 1.22 9.91
CA LEU A 207 16.72 2.57 10.02
C LEU A 207 17.34 3.34 11.18
N LYS A 208 17.54 2.69 12.33
CA LYS A 208 18.22 3.30 13.47
C LYS A 208 19.69 3.61 13.16
N SER A 209 20.40 2.69 12.50
CA SER A 209 21.79 2.91 12.09
C SER A 209 21.90 4.04 11.09
N PHE A 210 21.00 4.09 10.11
CA PHE A 210 20.95 5.16 9.13
C PHE A 210 20.71 6.54 9.78
N SER A 211 19.75 6.66 10.68
CA SER A 211 19.51 7.90 11.43
C SER A 211 20.77 8.37 12.16
N ASN A 212 21.48 7.47 12.84
CA ASN A 212 22.68 7.80 13.59
C ASN A 212 23.86 8.21 12.71
N GLU A 213 24.01 7.62 11.53
CA GLU A 213 25.09 7.96 10.58
C GLU A 213 24.79 9.24 9.83
N TYR A 214 23.56 9.45 9.44
CA TYR A 214 23.12 10.67 8.71
C TYR A 214 23.28 11.92 9.59
N LEU A 215 22.96 11.82 10.89
CA LEU A 215 23.17 12.92 11.84
C LEU A 215 24.65 13.30 12.00
N LYS A 216 25.57 12.33 11.94
CA LYS A 216 27.00 12.61 12.06
C LYS A 216 27.58 13.32 10.84
N THR A 217 27.13 12.97 9.63
CA THR A 217 27.61 13.58 8.39
C THR A 217 27.12 15.01 8.22
N THR A 218 25.88 15.31 8.63
CA THR A 218 25.35 16.70 8.60
C THR A 218 26.07 17.62 9.61
N ASP A 219 26.47 17.12 10.78
CA ASP A 219 27.24 17.88 11.76
C ASP A 219 28.70 18.15 11.31
N GLU A 220 29.30 17.27 10.52
CA GLU A 220 30.66 17.45 9.99
C GLU A 220 30.69 18.41 8.80
N VAL A 221 29.63 18.51 8.00
CA VAL A 221 29.54 19.44 6.86
C VAL A 221 29.22 20.86 7.31
N ASN A 222 28.60 21.04 8.48
CA ASN A 222 28.25 22.34 9.06
C ASN A 222 29.34 22.92 10.01
N ARG A 223 30.47 22.25 10.14
CA ARG A 223 31.68 22.74 10.83
C ARG A 223 32.78 23.12 9.85
#